data_93c9a69845f070c7bc23964b4060a6f4
#
_entry.id   93c9a69845f070c7bc23964b4060a6f4
#
_cell.length_a   1.000
_cell.length_b   1.000
_cell.length_c   1.000
_cell.angle_alpha   90.00
_cell.angle_beta   90.00
_cell.angle_gamma   90.00
#
_symmetry.space_group_name_H-M   'P 1'
#
loop_
_entity.id
_entity.type
_entity.pdbx_description
1 polymer ?
#
loop_
_entity_poly.entity_id
_entity_poly.type
_entity_poly.pdbx_seq_one_letter_code
_entity_poly.pdbx_strand_id
1 'polypeptide(L)'
;MIDPIQAYLGSDSDLQIAGRARKLMRRLGMWAAGYDCAIVLIGHLNKKEGSKGLYRSLGSIDVVAAARSVLQVERDTENPDIRIVHQIKNSLAPTAEDIRFSISADKGFRWLECRAAAL
;
A
#
# COMPACT_ATOMS: atom_id res chain seq x y z
N MET A 1 -5.42 -9.41 -7.76
CA MET A 1 -4.23 -8.80 -7.13
C MET A 1 -3.16 -8.56 -8.18
N ILE A 2 -2.48 -7.40 -8.14
CA ILE A 2 -1.37 -7.03 -9.04
C ILE A 2 -0.13 -6.78 -8.16
N ASP A 3 0.95 -7.55 -8.40
CA ASP A 3 2.19 -7.53 -7.61
C ASP A 3 3.43 -7.71 -8.53
N PRO A 4 4.35 -6.75 -8.57
CA PRO A 4 4.21 -5.37 -8.10
C PRO A 4 3.58 -4.44 -9.16
N ILE A 5 2.91 -3.37 -8.73
CA ILE A 5 2.34 -2.37 -9.66
C ILE A 5 3.43 -1.67 -10.49
N GLN A 6 4.64 -1.52 -9.96
CA GLN A 6 5.75 -0.89 -10.66
C GLN A 6 6.10 -1.56 -11.99
N ALA A 7 5.90 -2.87 -12.10
CA ALA A 7 6.16 -3.61 -13.34
C ALA A 7 5.30 -3.12 -14.53
N TYR A 8 4.19 -2.46 -14.25
CA TYR A 8 3.23 -1.97 -15.24
C TYR A 8 3.36 -0.46 -15.53
N LEU A 9 4.15 0.26 -14.73
CA LEU A 9 4.34 1.70 -14.89
C LEU A 9 5.50 2.07 -15.83
N GLY A 10 6.47 1.16 -16.05
CA GLY A 10 7.63 1.38 -16.90
C GLY A 10 8.76 2.16 -16.20
N SER A 11 9.88 2.36 -16.90
CA SER A 11 11.11 2.98 -16.39
C SER A 11 11.39 4.38 -16.96
N ASP A 12 10.40 5.04 -17.53
CA ASP A 12 10.55 6.34 -18.20
C ASP A 12 10.61 7.53 -17.21
N SER A 13 10.70 8.75 -17.73
CA SER A 13 10.70 9.97 -16.91
C SER A 13 9.46 10.09 -16.02
N ASP A 14 9.58 10.77 -14.88
CA ASP A 14 8.51 10.95 -13.88
C ASP A 14 7.19 11.43 -14.48
N LEU A 15 7.23 12.33 -15.48
CA LEU A 15 6.02 12.85 -16.15
C LEU A 15 5.32 11.80 -17.01
N GLN A 16 6.09 10.93 -17.69
CA GLN A 16 5.53 9.84 -18.49
C GLN A 16 4.96 8.75 -17.59
N ILE A 17 5.63 8.45 -16.47
CA ILE A 17 5.15 7.52 -15.44
C ILE A 17 3.83 8.02 -14.87
N ALA A 18 3.71 9.30 -14.51
CA ALA A 18 2.48 9.88 -13.99
C ALA A 18 1.31 9.75 -14.98
N GLY A 19 1.52 10.07 -16.26
CA GLY A 19 0.50 9.92 -17.29
C GLY A 19 0.03 8.48 -17.50
N ARG A 20 0.95 7.52 -17.47
CA ARG A 20 0.65 6.08 -17.53
C ARG A 20 -0.09 5.60 -16.30
N ALA A 21 0.33 6.04 -15.12
CA ALA A 21 -0.31 5.68 -13.85
C ALA A 21 -1.77 6.12 -13.83
N ARG A 22 -2.09 7.36 -14.23
CA ARG A 22 -3.48 7.85 -14.33
C ARG A 22 -4.33 7.00 -15.27
N LYS A 23 -3.82 6.70 -16.46
CA LYS A 23 -4.54 5.87 -17.43
C LYS A 23 -4.79 4.46 -16.90
N LEU A 24 -3.78 3.86 -16.29
CA LEU A 24 -3.88 2.53 -15.69
C LEU A 24 -4.92 2.52 -14.57
N MET A 25 -4.81 3.44 -13.61
CA MET A 25 -5.72 3.52 -12.47
C MET A 25 -7.17 3.76 -12.89
N ARG A 26 -7.39 4.60 -13.93
CA ARG A 26 -8.72 4.80 -14.50
C ARG A 26 -9.30 3.52 -15.09
N ARG A 27 -8.50 2.76 -15.87
CA ARG A 27 -8.93 1.48 -16.45
C ARG A 27 -9.23 0.44 -15.39
N LEU A 28 -8.37 0.33 -14.38
CA LEU A 28 -8.58 -0.58 -13.25
C LEU A 28 -9.86 -0.23 -12.49
N GLY A 29 -10.13 1.06 -12.27
CA GLY A 29 -11.38 1.51 -11.63
C GLY A 29 -12.62 1.16 -12.44
N MET A 30 -12.58 1.32 -13.79
CA MET A 30 -13.66 0.90 -14.67
C MET A 30 -13.89 -0.61 -14.62
N TRP A 31 -12.83 -1.41 -14.61
CA TRP A 31 -12.96 -2.87 -14.50
C TRP A 31 -13.50 -3.29 -13.14
N ALA A 32 -13.00 -2.69 -12.05
CA ALA A 32 -13.51 -2.96 -10.71
C ALA A 32 -15.03 -2.72 -10.63
N ALA A 33 -15.50 -1.60 -11.18
CA ALA A 33 -16.91 -1.28 -11.21
C ALA A 33 -17.71 -2.20 -12.13
N GLY A 34 -17.19 -2.52 -13.33
CA GLY A 34 -17.87 -3.36 -14.30
C GLY A 34 -17.98 -4.84 -13.89
N TYR A 35 -17.05 -5.33 -13.12
CA TYR A 35 -17.02 -6.72 -12.64
C TYR A 35 -17.42 -6.87 -11.17
N ASP A 36 -17.83 -5.78 -10.54
CA ASP A 36 -18.20 -5.74 -9.12
C ASP A 36 -17.14 -6.41 -8.21
N CYS A 37 -15.88 -6.00 -8.39
CA CYS A 37 -14.75 -6.59 -7.68
C CYS A 37 -13.80 -5.54 -7.08
N ALA A 38 -13.06 -5.93 -6.05
CA ALA A 38 -11.97 -5.15 -5.50
C ALA A 38 -10.65 -5.51 -6.21
N ILE A 39 -9.84 -4.50 -6.52
CA ILE A 39 -8.49 -4.69 -7.08
C ILE A 39 -7.48 -4.29 -6.01
N VAL A 40 -6.61 -5.23 -5.63
CA VAL A 40 -5.50 -5.01 -4.70
C VAL A 40 -4.21 -4.82 -5.50
N LEU A 41 -3.55 -3.70 -5.26
CA LEU A 41 -2.26 -3.35 -5.87
C LEU A 41 -1.18 -3.41 -4.80
N ILE A 42 -0.10 -4.12 -5.08
CA ILE A 42 1.06 -4.21 -4.20
C ILE A 42 2.19 -3.39 -4.81
N GLY A 43 2.74 -2.47 -4.03
CA GLY A 43 3.89 -1.67 -4.38
C GLY A 43 5.02 -1.87 -3.39
N HIS A 44 6.25 -1.95 -3.91
CA HIS A 44 7.44 -2.06 -3.07
C HIS A 44 8.05 -0.67 -2.87
N LEU A 45 8.35 -0.35 -1.61
CA LEU A 45 9.00 0.90 -1.24
C LEU A 45 10.52 0.79 -1.43
N ASN A 46 11.15 1.79 -2.06
CA ASN A 46 12.59 1.87 -2.13
C ASN A 46 13.18 2.26 -0.76
N LYS A 47 14.19 1.52 -0.31
CA LYS A 47 14.85 1.73 0.99
C LYS A 47 15.58 3.08 1.15
N LYS A 48 15.76 3.86 0.08
CA LYS A 48 16.58 5.08 0.07
C LYS A 48 15.86 6.37 0.46
N GLU A 49 14.55 6.36 0.60
CA GLU A 49 13.78 7.58 0.88
C GLU A 49 12.98 7.39 2.17
N GLY A 50 13.22 8.25 3.17
CA GLY A 50 12.44 8.30 4.41
C GLY A 50 10.95 8.61 4.15
N SER A 51 10.17 8.73 5.21
CA SER A 51 8.68 8.85 5.17
C SER A 51 8.11 9.89 4.19
N LYS A 52 8.89 10.92 3.81
CA LYS A 52 8.51 11.88 2.76
C LYS A 52 8.59 11.30 1.34
N GLY A 53 9.26 10.16 1.15
CA GLY A 53 9.40 9.46 -0.12
C GLY A 53 8.30 8.46 -0.44
N LEU A 54 7.37 8.18 0.49
CA LEU A 54 6.34 7.14 0.34
C LEU A 54 5.56 7.26 -0.97
N TYR A 55 5.14 8.45 -1.32
CA TYR A 55 4.37 8.71 -2.54
C TYR A 55 5.21 8.61 -3.82
N ARG A 56 6.52 8.89 -3.73
CA ARG A 56 7.45 8.80 -4.87
C ARG A 56 7.94 7.37 -5.08
N SER A 57 8.13 6.61 -4.02
CA SER A 57 8.66 5.24 -4.08
C SER A 57 7.68 4.24 -4.69
N LEU A 58 6.37 4.54 -4.70
CA LEU A 58 5.35 3.76 -5.42
C LEU A 58 5.34 4.04 -6.94
N GLY A 59 6.28 4.83 -7.45
CA GLY A 59 6.41 5.14 -8.87
C GLY A 59 5.51 6.28 -9.36
N SER A 60 4.47 6.63 -8.64
CA SER A 60 3.63 7.81 -8.94
C SER A 60 2.71 8.17 -7.79
N ILE A 61 2.63 9.45 -7.47
CA ILE A 61 1.64 10.03 -6.55
C ILE A 61 0.20 9.75 -7.02
N ASP A 62 -0.01 9.60 -8.33
CA ASP A 62 -1.32 9.36 -8.92
C ASP A 62 -1.90 7.99 -8.56
N VAL A 63 -1.06 6.97 -8.31
CA VAL A 63 -1.51 5.66 -7.85
C VAL A 63 -2.15 5.78 -6.47
N VAL A 64 -1.47 6.43 -5.54
CA VAL A 64 -1.97 6.66 -4.17
C VAL A 64 -3.20 7.57 -4.18
N ALA A 65 -3.17 8.63 -5.00
CA ALA A 65 -4.30 9.55 -5.12
C ALA A 65 -5.58 8.86 -5.60
N ALA A 66 -5.47 7.94 -6.56
CA ALA A 66 -6.62 7.23 -7.13
C ALA A 66 -7.13 6.07 -6.24
N ALA A 67 -6.30 5.50 -5.39
CA ALA A 67 -6.68 4.41 -4.51
C ALA A 67 -7.72 4.86 -3.45
N ARG A 68 -8.72 4.02 -3.16
CA ARG A 68 -9.73 4.27 -2.13
C ARG A 68 -9.19 4.04 -0.73
N SER A 69 -8.35 3.04 -0.55
CA SER A 69 -7.65 2.72 0.69
C SER A 69 -6.19 2.47 0.39
N VAL A 70 -5.30 2.98 1.22
CA VAL A 70 -3.86 2.76 1.11
C VAL A 70 -3.33 2.28 2.45
N LEU A 71 -2.73 1.11 2.44
CA LEU A 71 -2.10 0.48 3.58
C LEU A 71 -0.58 0.51 3.38
N GLN A 72 0.13 0.91 4.41
CA GLN A 72 1.58 0.80 4.48
C GLN A 72 1.94 -0.31 5.45
N VAL A 73 2.83 -1.19 5.03
CA VAL A 73 3.36 -2.24 5.90
C VAL A 73 4.82 -1.96 6.16
N GLU A 74 5.19 -1.84 7.42
CA GLU A 74 6.58 -1.65 7.83
C GLU A 74 7.00 -2.66 8.89
N ARG A 75 8.32 -2.77 9.07
CA ARG A 75 8.89 -3.61 10.11
C ARG A 75 8.95 -2.83 11.43
N ASP A 76 8.55 -3.46 12.51
CA ASP A 76 8.75 -2.91 13.84
C ASP A 76 10.25 -2.71 14.13
N THR A 77 10.61 -1.59 14.74
CA THR A 77 12.00 -1.22 15.00
C THR A 77 12.62 -2.00 16.14
N GLU A 78 11.79 -2.44 17.09
CA GLU A 78 12.24 -3.16 18.28
C GLU A 78 12.22 -4.69 18.08
N ASN A 79 11.24 -5.19 17.32
CA ASN A 79 11.09 -6.61 17.05
C ASN A 79 11.01 -6.91 15.55
N PRO A 80 12.06 -7.45 14.93
CA PRO A 80 12.12 -7.69 13.49
C PRO A 80 11.13 -8.74 12.98
N ASP A 81 10.52 -9.55 13.85
CA ASP A 81 9.48 -10.52 13.47
C ASP A 81 8.09 -9.86 13.37
N ILE A 82 7.93 -8.66 13.94
CA ILE A 82 6.67 -7.94 13.92
C ILE A 82 6.60 -7.01 12.68
N ARG A 83 5.41 -6.93 12.13
CA ARG A 83 5.02 -5.97 11.07
C ARG A 83 3.85 -5.15 11.57
N ILE A 84 3.85 -3.89 11.18
CA ILE A 84 2.80 -2.93 11.49
C ILE A 84 2.15 -2.51 10.18
N VAL A 85 0.84 -2.56 10.13
CA VAL A 85 0.03 -2.09 9.00
C VAL A 85 -0.62 -0.79 9.40
N HIS A 86 -0.24 0.30 8.74
CA HIS A 86 -0.83 1.61 8.90
C HIS A 86 -1.81 1.88 7.75
N GLN A 87 -3.02 2.29 8.06
CA GLN A 87 -3.94 2.81 7.05
C GLN A 87 -3.69 4.30 6.83
N ILE A 88 -2.88 4.64 5.85
CA ILE A 88 -2.48 6.04 5.56
C ILE A 88 -3.51 6.82 4.74
N LYS A 89 -4.46 6.15 4.13
CA LYS A 89 -5.59 6.76 3.41
C LYS A 89 -6.81 5.86 3.48
N ASN A 90 -7.95 6.48 3.75
CA ASN A 90 -9.26 5.86 3.59
C ASN A 90 -10.23 6.92 3.05
N SER A 91 -10.80 6.70 1.86
CA SER A 91 -11.74 7.65 1.24
C SER A 91 -13.20 7.42 1.62
N LEU A 92 -13.49 6.39 2.41
CA LEU A 92 -14.86 5.97 2.74
C LEU A 92 -15.20 6.16 4.23
N ALA A 93 -14.19 6.23 5.10
CA ALA A 93 -14.35 6.33 6.56
C ALA A 93 -13.09 6.97 7.17
N PRO A 94 -13.08 7.33 8.46
CA PRO A 94 -11.85 7.61 9.18
C PRO A 94 -10.85 6.46 9.06
N THR A 95 -9.56 6.77 9.14
CA THR A 95 -8.51 5.74 9.13
C THR A 95 -8.65 4.83 10.34
N ALA A 96 -8.41 3.54 10.13
CA ALA A 96 -8.40 2.54 11.21
C ALA A 96 -7.14 2.66 12.07
N GLU A 97 -7.19 2.08 13.25
CA GLU A 97 -5.99 1.88 14.09
C GLU A 97 -5.00 0.93 13.41
N ASP A 98 -3.74 1.03 13.82
CA ASP A 98 -2.68 0.18 13.33
C ASP A 98 -2.93 -1.29 13.69
N ILE A 99 -2.70 -2.17 12.72
CA ILE A 99 -2.81 -3.61 12.90
C ILE A 99 -1.40 -4.20 12.96
N ARG A 100 -1.16 -5.12 13.87
CA ARG A 100 0.13 -5.80 14.00
C ARG A 100 0.01 -7.29 13.68
N PHE A 101 1.05 -7.82 13.07
CA PHE A 101 1.19 -9.27 12.85
C PHE A 101 2.65 -9.68 12.99
N SER A 102 2.88 -10.95 13.31
CA SER A 102 4.22 -11.52 13.35
C SER A 102 4.40 -12.55 12.24
N ILE A 103 5.63 -12.63 11.75
CA ILE A 103 6.09 -13.70 10.86
C ILE A 103 7.41 -14.21 11.41
N SER A 104 7.44 -15.47 11.84
CA SER A 104 8.64 -16.14 12.31
C SER A 104 8.80 -17.53 11.69
N ALA A 105 10.02 -18.02 11.62
CA ALA A 105 10.33 -19.30 11.00
C ALA A 105 9.69 -20.49 11.73
N ASP A 106 9.54 -20.40 13.05
CA ASP A 106 9.01 -21.46 13.90
C ASP A 106 7.49 -21.41 14.08
N LYS A 107 6.88 -20.20 14.07
CA LYS A 107 5.45 -20.00 14.38
C LYS A 107 4.62 -19.55 13.17
N GLY A 108 5.27 -19.27 12.02
CA GLY A 108 4.61 -18.78 10.83
C GLY A 108 3.98 -17.39 11.02
N PHE A 109 2.86 -17.17 10.33
CA PHE A 109 2.09 -15.92 10.40
C PHE A 109 1.09 -15.95 11.55
N ARG A 110 1.01 -14.84 12.32
CA ARG A 110 0.02 -14.63 13.38
C ARG A 110 -0.42 -13.18 13.45
N TRP A 111 -1.72 -12.94 13.52
CA TRP A 111 -2.23 -11.63 13.93
C TRP A 111 -1.92 -11.41 15.42
N LEU A 112 -1.48 -10.20 15.73
CA LEU A 112 -1.33 -9.75 17.10
C LEU A 112 -2.56 -8.92 17.46
N GLU A 113 -3.03 -9.01 18.70
CA GLU A 113 -4.16 -8.22 19.16
C GLU A 113 -3.86 -6.73 19.00
N CYS A 114 -4.80 -5.99 18.38
CA CYS A 114 -4.81 -4.55 18.49
C CYS A 114 -4.99 -4.24 19.98
N ARG A 115 -4.03 -3.56 20.59
CA ARG A 115 -4.29 -2.92 21.88
C ARG A 115 -5.31 -1.82 21.57
N ALA A 116 -6.57 -2.07 21.90
CA ALA A 116 -7.51 -0.98 22.00
C ALA A 116 -6.86 0.04 22.92
N ALA A 117 -6.68 1.28 22.43
CA ALA A 117 -6.25 2.35 23.29
C ALA A 117 -7.22 2.37 24.48
N ALA A 118 -6.70 2.18 25.68
CA ALA A 118 -7.51 2.33 26.88
C ALA A 118 -8.08 3.75 26.85
N LEU A 119 -9.42 3.83 26.76
CA LEU A 119 -10.16 5.07 26.87
C LEU A 119 -9.86 5.73 28.23
#